data_7d75e261c93cb6ea90c2a4ac142066fc
#
_entry.id   7d75e261c93cb6ea90c2a4ac142066fc
#
_cell.length_a   1.000
_cell.length_b   1.000
_cell.length_c   1.000
_cell.angle_alpha   90.00
_cell.angle_beta   90.00
_cell.angle_gamma   90.00
#
_symmetry.space_group_name_H-M   'P 1'
#
loop_
_entity.id
_entity.type
_entity.pdbx_description
1 polymer ?
#
loop_
_entity_poly.entity_id
_entity_poly.type
_entity_poly.pdbx_seq_one_letter_code
_entity_poly.pdbx_strand_id
1 'polypeptide(L)'
;MKIADIHAHVFPEKLAVKAAGSIGAFYGTDMYCEASMEKLVEEEQKAGVSRYVISSSAVVPKQVQPILEFLSAARKGHDNCIAFGSIYPGMDGFEEVLDEMLALGLRGIKIHPDFQKLPIDDESGIETYRAIARRGLPVLMHMGDNRYDFSSPERLTNLIRRVPDLVVIAAHFGGWNAWDQSLAHPQPETVFYDTSSTTPMIPYDMVMRLFETLGPERFLFGTDFPMWSPSEMVRQFMQYDLGDSLREQILYGNFMKLFGLTDAQNGNEEER
;
A
#
# COMPACT_ATOMS: atom_id res chain seq x y z
N MET A 1 -21.20 6.21 -4.32
CA MET A 1 -19.77 6.51 -4.56
C MET A 1 -19.03 5.20 -4.64
N LYS A 2 -18.18 4.99 -5.65
CA LYS A 2 -17.33 3.79 -5.74
C LYS A 2 -16.16 3.93 -4.79
N ILE A 3 -15.65 2.80 -4.24
CA ILE A 3 -14.52 2.78 -3.31
C ILE A 3 -13.50 1.77 -3.80
N ALA A 4 -12.22 2.13 -3.75
CA ALA A 4 -11.10 1.25 -4.02
C ALA A 4 -10.10 1.31 -2.86
N ASP A 5 -9.74 0.17 -2.30
CA ASP A 5 -8.74 0.04 -1.25
C ASP A 5 -7.35 -0.26 -1.82
N ILE A 6 -6.39 0.63 -1.58
CA ILE A 6 -5.01 0.48 -2.06
C ILE A 6 -4.14 -0.35 -1.09
N HIS A 7 -4.59 -0.62 0.13
CA HIS A 7 -3.73 -1.15 1.18
C HIS A 7 -4.40 -2.23 2.01
N ALA A 8 -4.28 -3.48 1.56
CA ALA A 8 -4.69 -4.65 2.33
C ALA A 8 -3.60 -5.74 2.31
N HIS A 9 -3.49 -6.47 3.43
CA HIS A 9 -2.54 -7.55 3.61
C HIS A 9 -3.25 -8.90 3.67
N VAL A 10 -2.75 -9.86 2.89
CA VAL A 10 -3.25 -11.24 2.93
C VAL A 10 -2.09 -12.23 3.04
N PHE A 11 -2.35 -13.36 3.66
CA PHE A 11 -1.39 -14.45 3.84
C PHE A 11 -2.07 -15.79 3.51
N PRO A 12 -1.29 -16.83 3.16
CA PRO A 12 -1.84 -18.17 3.03
C PRO A 12 -2.64 -18.54 4.29
N GLU A 13 -3.79 -19.18 4.13
CA GLU A 13 -4.75 -19.49 5.20
C GLU A 13 -4.07 -20.09 6.44
N LYS A 14 -3.16 -21.05 6.23
CA LYS A 14 -2.37 -21.69 7.32
C LYS A 14 -1.52 -20.71 8.13
N LEU A 15 -1.21 -19.54 7.57
CA LEU A 15 -0.37 -18.51 8.17
C LEU A 15 -1.17 -17.28 8.61
N ALA A 16 -2.40 -17.08 8.13
CA ALA A 16 -3.17 -15.85 8.28
C ALA A 16 -3.31 -15.41 9.74
N VAL A 17 -3.73 -16.31 10.61
CA VAL A 17 -3.86 -16.03 12.06
C VAL A 17 -2.50 -15.71 12.70
N LYS A 18 -1.49 -16.51 12.40
CA LYS A 18 -0.13 -16.31 12.95
C LYS A 18 0.50 -15.01 12.46
N ALA A 19 0.32 -14.68 11.18
CA ALA A 19 0.84 -13.46 10.59
C ALA A 19 0.18 -12.22 11.22
N ALA A 20 -1.15 -12.20 11.33
CA ALA A 20 -1.87 -11.15 12.02
C ALA A 20 -1.38 -10.98 13.47
N GLY A 21 -1.30 -12.06 14.25
CA GLY A 21 -0.78 -12.02 15.61
C GLY A 21 0.67 -11.51 15.72
N SER A 22 1.53 -11.86 14.76
CA SER A 22 2.94 -11.38 14.75
C SER A 22 3.02 -9.89 14.42
N ILE A 23 2.19 -9.39 13.50
CA ILE A 23 2.09 -7.97 13.17
C ILE A 23 1.54 -7.19 14.36
N GLY A 24 0.46 -7.67 14.97
CA GLY A 24 -0.10 -7.06 16.18
C GLY A 24 0.90 -6.96 17.32
N ALA A 25 1.66 -8.04 17.57
CA ALA A 25 2.72 -8.05 18.58
C ALA A 25 3.85 -7.03 18.27
N PHE A 26 4.21 -6.84 17.01
CA PHE A 26 5.21 -5.83 16.61
C PHE A 26 4.73 -4.40 16.90
N TYR A 27 3.46 -4.10 16.63
CA TYR A 27 2.87 -2.78 16.85
C TYR A 27 2.28 -2.59 18.25
N GLY A 28 2.20 -3.66 19.05
CA GLY A 28 1.61 -3.61 20.40
C GLY A 28 0.09 -3.36 20.37
N THR A 29 -0.61 -3.83 19.35
CA THR A 29 -2.05 -3.68 19.15
C THR A 29 -2.69 -5.00 18.71
N ASP A 30 -3.97 -5.16 19.01
CA ASP A 30 -4.74 -6.27 18.47
C ASP A 30 -5.13 -6.00 17.02
N MET A 31 -5.04 -7.03 16.19
CA MET A 31 -5.54 -6.97 14.82
C MET A 31 -7.06 -7.15 14.83
N TYR A 32 -7.76 -6.50 13.90
CA TYR A 32 -9.21 -6.61 13.77
C TYR A 32 -9.66 -8.06 13.52
N CYS A 33 -8.92 -8.77 12.65
CA CYS A 33 -9.20 -10.18 12.34
C CYS A 33 -7.94 -10.90 11.81
N GLU A 34 -8.11 -12.16 11.36
CA GLU A 34 -7.06 -12.86 10.60
C GLU A 34 -6.91 -12.27 9.18
N ALA A 35 -5.72 -12.45 8.61
CA ALA A 35 -5.32 -11.90 7.32
C ALA A 35 -5.50 -12.91 6.17
N SER A 36 -6.65 -13.60 6.07
CA SER A 36 -6.95 -14.50 4.95
C SER A 36 -7.57 -13.75 3.77
N MET A 37 -7.45 -14.31 2.55
CA MET A 37 -8.08 -13.74 1.36
C MET A 37 -9.61 -13.80 1.46
N GLU A 38 -10.16 -14.90 1.98
CA GLU A 38 -11.60 -15.06 2.19
C GLU A 38 -12.15 -13.99 3.13
N LYS A 39 -11.45 -13.75 4.25
CA LYS A 39 -11.86 -12.73 5.21
C LYS A 39 -11.78 -11.33 4.65
N LEU A 40 -10.73 -11.02 3.87
CA LEU A 40 -10.64 -9.73 3.18
C LEU A 40 -11.83 -9.52 2.25
N VAL A 41 -12.15 -10.47 1.39
CA VAL A 41 -13.26 -10.36 0.43
C VAL A 41 -14.59 -10.11 1.16
N GLU A 42 -14.84 -10.83 2.25
CA GLU A 42 -16.04 -10.63 3.09
C GLU A 42 -16.11 -9.20 3.63
N GLU A 43 -15.02 -8.69 4.20
CA GLU A 43 -14.98 -7.38 4.84
C GLU A 43 -15.02 -6.22 3.82
N GLU A 44 -14.35 -6.37 2.66
CA GLU A 44 -14.43 -5.40 1.57
C GLU A 44 -15.85 -5.29 1.00
N GLN A 45 -16.53 -6.42 0.81
CA GLN A 45 -17.94 -6.44 0.38
C GLN A 45 -18.86 -5.74 1.38
N LYS A 46 -18.69 -5.98 2.68
CA LYS A 46 -19.45 -5.30 3.74
C LYS A 46 -19.22 -3.79 3.73
N ALA A 47 -18.00 -3.37 3.45
CA ALA A 47 -17.62 -1.96 3.38
C ALA A 47 -18.08 -1.26 2.08
N GLY A 48 -18.59 -2.00 1.09
CA GLY A 48 -18.95 -1.47 -0.22
C GLY A 48 -17.74 -1.13 -1.10
N VAL A 49 -16.58 -1.72 -0.80
CA VAL A 49 -15.37 -1.57 -1.62
C VAL A 49 -15.54 -2.39 -2.90
N SER A 50 -15.32 -1.73 -4.02
CA SER A 50 -15.53 -2.30 -5.36
C SER A 50 -14.24 -2.82 -6.00
N ARG A 51 -13.08 -2.31 -5.58
CA ARG A 51 -11.73 -2.74 -6.02
C ARG A 51 -10.78 -2.69 -4.86
N TYR A 52 -9.77 -3.57 -4.85
CA TYR A 52 -8.78 -3.58 -3.77
C TYR A 52 -7.43 -4.10 -4.25
N VAL A 53 -6.37 -3.70 -3.54
CA VAL A 53 -5.01 -4.23 -3.71
C VAL A 53 -4.71 -5.19 -2.58
N ILE A 54 -4.21 -6.37 -2.92
CA ILE A 54 -3.66 -7.33 -1.96
C ILE A 54 -2.14 -7.33 -1.98
N SER A 55 -1.54 -7.49 -0.81
CA SER A 55 -0.09 -7.53 -0.66
C SER A 55 0.36 -8.40 0.52
N SER A 56 1.62 -8.80 0.50
CA SER A 56 2.38 -9.33 1.63
C SER A 56 3.81 -8.80 1.55
N SER A 57 4.50 -8.64 2.67
CA SER A 57 5.88 -8.13 2.69
C SER A 57 6.88 -9.26 2.91
N ALA A 58 7.84 -9.41 2.01
CA ALA A 58 9.02 -10.24 2.25
C ALA A 58 9.96 -9.53 3.23
N VAL A 59 10.29 -10.15 4.34
CA VAL A 59 11.21 -9.58 5.34
C VAL A 59 12.65 -10.04 5.14
N VAL A 60 12.86 -11.08 4.33
CA VAL A 60 14.16 -11.60 3.90
C VAL A 60 14.07 -12.11 2.46
N PRO A 61 15.17 -12.15 1.68
CA PRO A 61 15.15 -12.52 0.25
C PRO A 61 14.46 -13.84 -0.06
N LYS A 62 14.68 -14.89 0.76
CA LYS A 62 14.09 -16.23 0.55
C LYS A 62 12.55 -16.28 0.61
N GLN A 63 11.90 -15.24 1.12
CA GLN A 63 10.43 -15.15 1.17
C GLN A 63 9.83 -14.55 -0.09
N VAL A 64 10.64 -13.93 -0.94
CA VAL A 64 10.14 -13.23 -2.13
C VAL A 64 9.39 -14.20 -3.03
N GLN A 65 10.03 -15.26 -3.50
CA GLN A 65 9.43 -16.20 -4.45
C GLN A 65 8.12 -16.84 -3.94
N PRO A 66 8.04 -17.40 -2.71
CA PRO A 66 6.77 -17.93 -2.19
C PRO A 66 5.65 -16.89 -2.09
N ILE A 67 5.98 -15.62 -1.84
CA ILE A 67 5.00 -14.53 -1.78
C ILE A 67 4.46 -14.20 -3.17
N LEU A 68 5.31 -14.15 -4.20
CA LEU A 68 4.86 -13.88 -5.57
C LEU A 68 3.89 -14.96 -6.07
N GLU A 69 4.25 -16.23 -5.88
CA GLU A 69 3.42 -17.37 -6.23
C GLU A 69 2.07 -17.33 -5.50
N PHE A 70 2.10 -17.08 -4.20
CA PHE A 70 0.88 -16.98 -3.39
C PHE A 70 -0.03 -15.83 -3.88
N LEU A 71 0.48 -14.62 -4.05
CA LEU A 71 -0.32 -13.46 -4.42
C LEU A 71 -0.87 -13.58 -5.84
N SER A 72 -0.07 -14.14 -6.78
CA SER A 72 -0.56 -14.45 -8.12
C SER A 72 -1.69 -15.48 -8.11
N ALA A 73 -1.62 -16.47 -7.22
CA ALA A 73 -2.69 -17.46 -7.05
C ALA A 73 -3.92 -16.87 -6.35
N ALA A 74 -3.72 -16.08 -5.28
CA ALA A 74 -4.79 -15.53 -4.46
C ALA A 74 -5.70 -14.56 -5.22
N ARG A 75 -5.16 -13.81 -6.20
CA ARG A 75 -5.97 -12.89 -7.01
C ARG A 75 -6.84 -13.59 -8.07
N LYS A 76 -6.58 -14.87 -8.39
CA LYS A 76 -7.34 -15.58 -9.44
C LYS A 76 -8.80 -15.74 -9.05
N GLY A 77 -9.70 -15.43 -9.98
CA GLY A 77 -11.14 -15.43 -9.72
C GLY A 77 -11.68 -14.18 -9.03
N HIS A 78 -10.84 -13.16 -8.86
CA HIS A 78 -11.21 -11.86 -8.28
C HIS A 78 -10.83 -10.74 -9.26
N ASP A 79 -11.68 -10.45 -10.25
CA ASP A 79 -11.41 -9.48 -11.33
C ASP A 79 -11.27 -8.03 -10.84
N ASN A 80 -11.79 -7.75 -9.65
CA ASN A 80 -11.66 -6.48 -8.97
C ASN A 80 -10.43 -6.38 -8.06
N CYS A 81 -9.59 -7.43 -8.01
CA CYS A 81 -8.39 -7.52 -7.18
C CYS A 81 -7.13 -7.25 -8.01
N ILE A 82 -6.29 -6.36 -7.52
CA ILE A 82 -4.91 -6.16 -7.99
C ILE A 82 -3.96 -6.75 -6.96
N ALA A 83 -2.93 -7.48 -7.39
CA ALA A 83 -1.92 -8.00 -6.48
C ALA A 83 -0.59 -7.26 -6.65
N PHE A 84 0.00 -6.88 -5.53
CA PHE A 84 1.35 -6.34 -5.43
C PHE A 84 2.30 -7.42 -4.93
N GLY A 85 3.38 -7.66 -5.65
CA GLY A 85 4.47 -8.51 -5.17
C GLY A 85 5.25 -7.88 -4.03
N SER A 86 6.33 -8.52 -3.64
CA SER A 86 7.28 -7.96 -2.67
C SER A 86 8.70 -8.29 -3.10
N ILE A 87 9.63 -7.40 -2.75
CA ILE A 87 11.06 -7.57 -3.01
C ILE A 87 11.86 -7.17 -1.78
N TYR A 88 13.06 -7.72 -1.64
CA TYR A 88 14.03 -7.23 -0.68
C TYR A 88 15.04 -6.35 -1.43
N PRO A 89 15.05 -5.01 -1.25
CA PRO A 89 15.94 -4.14 -2.00
C PRO A 89 17.42 -4.54 -1.83
N GLY A 90 18.16 -4.58 -2.93
CA GLY A 90 19.56 -4.99 -2.93
C GLY A 90 19.82 -6.50 -2.93
N MET A 91 18.77 -7.34 -3.03
CA MET A 91 18.96 -8.78 -3.19
C MET A 91 19.58 -9.13 -4.55
N ASP A 92 20.34 -10.21 -4.60
CA ASP A 92 20.82 -10.75 -5.87
C ASP A 92 19.65 -11.22 -6.75
N GLY A 93 19.76 -11.05 -8.06
CA GLY A 93 18.74 -11.48 -9.03
C GLY A 93 17.46 -10.65 -9.00
N PHE A 94 17.49 -9.41 -8.50
CA PHE A 94 16.29 -8.56 -8.41
C PHE A 94 15.68 -8.22 -9.78
N GLU A 95 16.46 -8.16 -10.85
CA GLU A 95 15.95 -7.90 -12.21
C GLU A 95 15.05 -9.05 -12.67
N GLU A 96 15.51 -10.30 -12.52
CA GLU A 96 14.77 -11.51 -12.86
C GLU A 96 13.48 -11.63 -12.02
N VAL A 97 13.55 -11.29 -10.74
CA VAL A 97 12.38 -11.25 -9.84
C VAL A 97 11.34 -10.23 -10.32
N LEU A 98 11.77 -9.04 -10.75
CA LEU A 98 10.87 -8.01 -11.27
C LEU A 98 10.22 -8.44 -12.59
N ASP A 99 10.96 -9.10 -13.49
CA ASP A 99 10.42 -9.62 -14.74
C ASP A 99 9.42 -10.74 -14.49
N GLU A 100 9.68 -11.61 -13.50
CA GLU A 100 8.74 -12.63 -13.07
C GLU A 100 7.46 -12.03 -12.47
N MET A 101 7.57 -10.99 -11.65
CA MET A 101 6.39 -10.27 -11.13
C MET A 101 5.46 -9.81 -12.26
N LEU A 102 6.02 -9.24 -13.33
CA LEU A 102 5.25 -8.82 -14.50
C LEU A 102 4.61 -10.02 -15.22
N ALA A 103 5.36 -11.11 -15.40
CA ALA A 103 4.84 -12.32 -16.02
C ALA A 103 3.72 -12.99 -15.21
N LEU A 104 3.77 -12.87 -13.88
CA LEU A 104 2.71 -13.32 -12.97
C LEU A 104 1.51 -12.35 -12.90
N GLY A 105 1.57 -11.21 -13.60
CA GLY A 105 0.52 -10.20 -13.61
C GLY A 105 0.41 -9.39 -12.32
N LEU A 106 1.48 -9.32 -11.53
CA LEU A 106 1.56 -8.44 -10.35
C LEU A 106 1.81 -7.00 -10.83
N ARG A 107 1.08 -6.04 -10.27
CA ARG A 107 1.01 -4.68 -10.81
C ARG A 107 1.62 -3.60 -9.90
N GLY A 108 2.40 -4.01 -8.93
CA GLY A 108 3.09 -3.13 -7.99
C GLY A 108 3.88 -3.93 -6.97
N ILE A 109 4.50 -3.24 -6.03
CA ILE A 109 5.40 -3.83 -5.05
C ILE A 109 5.07 -3.31 -3.66
N LYS A 110 4.96 -4.21 -2.67
CA LYS A 110 4.89 -3.86 -1.25
C LYS A 110 6.26 -4.00 -0.61
N ILE A 111 6.69 -2.95 0.08
CA ILE A 111 7.91 -2.92 0.88
C ILE A 111 7.57 -2.48 2.31
N HIS A 112 8.18 -3.13 3.29
CA HIS A 112 8.06 -2.79 4.70
C HIS A 112 9.46 -2.64 5.32
N PRO A 113 10.04 -1.45 5.27
CA PRO A 113 11.45 -1.22 5.65
C PRO A 113 11.78 -1.61 7.08
N ASP A 114 10.85 -1.38 8.03
CA ASP A 114 11.06 -1.70 9.44
C ASP A 114 11.10 -3.20 9.71
N PHE A 115 10.31 -4.01 8.97
CA PHE A 115 10.41 -5.46 9.01
C PHE A 115 11.67 -5.98 8.32
N GLN A 116 12.07 -5.34 7.22
CA GLN A 116 13.28 -5.66 6.48
C GLN A 116 14.55 -5.18 7.19
N LYS A 117 14.41 -4.22 8.12
CA LYS A 117 15.52 -3.55 8.82
C LYS A 117 16.53 -2.93 7.86
N LEU A 118 16.01 -2.33 6.80
CA LEU A 118 16.80 -1.72 5.73
C LEU A 118 16.28 -0.29 5.47
N PRO A 119 17.14 0.73 5.61
CA PRO A 119 16.75 2.09 5.24
C PRO A 119 16.35 2.17 3.77
N ILE A 120 15.26 2.88 3.48
CA ILE A 120 14.74 2.98 2.10
C ILE A 120 15.70 3.69 1.13
N ASP A 121 16.59 4.52 1.63
CA ASP A 121 17.63 5.23 0.87
C ASP A 121 19.02 4.59 0.95
N ASP A 122 19.12 3.35 1.49
CA ASP A 122 20.37 2.60 1.56
C ASP A 122 20.95 2.35 0.17
N GLU A 123 22.28 2.50 0.05
CA GLU A 123 23.00 2.38 -1.23
C GLU A 123 22.72 1.04 -1.91
N SER A 124 22.67 -0.04 -1.15
CA SER A 124 22.46 -1.39 -1.69
C SER A 124 21.11 -1.55 -2.38
N GLY A 125 20.08 -0.77 -2.00
CA GLY A 125 18.73 -0.84 -2.55
C GLY A 125 18.50 0.03 -3.81
N ILE A 126 19.35 1.01 -4.08
CA ILE A 126 19.08 2.04 -5.10
C ILE A 126 18.90 1.47 -6.49
N GLU A 127 19.73 0.51 -6.91
CA GLU A 127 19.61 -0.11 -8.23
C GLU A 127 18.30 -0.90 -8.37
N THR A 128 17.83 -1.53 -7.29
CA THR A 128 16.52 -2.18 -7.27
C THR A 128 15.40 -1.16 -7.51
N TYR A 129 15.41 -0.01 -6.83
CA TYR A 129 14.41 1.05 -7.05
C TYR A 129 14.47 1.64 -8.46
N ARG A 130 15.66 1.81 -9.04
CA ARG A 130 15.81 2.22 -10.45
C ARG A 130 15.22 1.19 -11.41
N ALA A 131 15.42 -0.10 -11.15
CA ALA A 131 14.85 -1.17 -11.97
C ALA A 131 13.31 -1.22 -11.86
N ILE A 132 12.75 -0.96 -10.67
CA ILE A 132 11.32 -0.83 -10.43
C ILE A 132 10.75 0.35 -11.24
N ALA A 133 11.39 1.52 -11.14
CA ALA A 133 10.97 2.74 -11.86
C ALA A 133 10.97 2.53 -13.38
N ARG A 134 12.01 1.90 -13.94
CA ARG A 134 12.07 1.55 -15.38
C ARG A 134 10.91 0.68 -15.87
N ARG A 135 10.34 -0.14 -14.99
CA ARG A 135 9.18 -1.00 -15.29
C ARG A 135 7.83 -0.34 -15.02
N GLY A 136 7.83 0.90 -14.51
CA GLY A 136 6.62 1.64 -14.17
C GLY A 136 5.78 1.00 -13.07
N LEU A 137 6.40 0.19 -12.20
CA LEU A 137 5.71 -0.43 -11.07
C LEU A 137 5.62 0.54 -9.89
N PRO A 138 4.43 0.83 -9.35
CA PRO A 138 4.30 1.60 -8.12
C PRO A 138 4.77 0.78 -6.91
N VAL A 139 5.33 1.48 -5.92
CA VAL A 139 5.77 0.89 -4.65
C VAL A 139 4.87 1.38 -3.52
N LEU A 140 4.06 0.49 -2.95
CA LEU A 140 3.39 0.74 -1.68
C LEU A 140 4.40 0.50 -0.55
N MET A 141 4.84 1.58 0.06
CA MET A 141 5.92 1.60 1.04
C MET A 141 5.38 1.97 2.42
N HIS A 142 5.61 1.10 3.41
CA HIS A 142 5.36 1.49 4.80
C HIS A 142 6.24 2.68 5.15
N MET A 143 5.65 3.72 5.75
CA MET A 143 6.35 4.95 6.09
C MET A 143 6.18 5.28 7.57
N GLY A 144 7.25 5.80 8.17
CA GLY A 144 7.27 6.24 9.56
C GLY A 144 7.72 5.14 10.52
N ASP A 145 7.20 5.17 11.71
CA ASP A 145 7.59 4.45 12.93
C ASP A 145 8.72 5.17 13.68
N ASN A 146 8.31 5.97 14.67
CA ASN A 146 9.24 6.76 15.48
C ASN A 146 10.18 5.92 16.37
N ARG A 147 10.01 4.59 16.42
CA ARG A 147 10.91 3.66 17.10
C ARG A 147 12.16 3.33 16.28
N TYR A 148 12.11 3.57 14.96
CA TYR A 148 13.15 3.21 14.00
C TYR A 148 13.37 4.35 13.00
N ASP A 149 14.50 4.29 12.29
CA ASP A 149 14.81 5.24 11.21
C ASP A 149 15.10 4.50 9.91
N PHE A 150 14.14 3.67 9.46
CA PHE A 150 14.27 2.96 8.19
C PHE A 150 13.42 3.59 7.08
N SER A 151 12.30 4.23 7.43
CA SER A 151 11.28 4.72 6.50
C SER A 151 10.77 6.12 6.86
N SER A 152 11.63 6.99 7.38
CA SER A 152 11.24 8.36 7.70
C SER A 152 10.93 9.18 6.43
N PRO A 153 10.05 10.21 6.50
CA PRO A 153 9.77 11.12 5.39
C PRO A 153 11.01 11.79 4.79
N GLU A 154 12.03 12.08 5.61
CA GLU A 154 13.31 12.61 5.15
C GLU A 154 14.05 11.59 4.25
N ARG A 155 14.08 10.30 4.64
CA ARG A 155 14.67 9.23 3.83
C ARG A 155 13.93 9.06 2.51
N LEU A 156 12.62 9.23 2.49
CA LEU A 156 11.86 9.21 1.23
C LEU A 156 12.29 10.35 0.32
N THR A 157 12.49 11.55 0.86
CA THR A 157 13.05 12.68 0.10
C THR A 157 14.41 12.32 -0.52
N ASN A 158 15.29 11.66 0.24
CA ASN A 158 16.60 11.23 -0.23
C ASN A 158 16.48 10.18 -1.34
N LEU A 159 15.60 9.18 -1.17
CA LEU A 159 15.34 8.15 -2.17
C LEU A 159 14.82 8.76 -3.48
N ILE A 160 13.80 9.60 -3.43
CA ILE A 160 13.19 10.20 -4.63
C ILE A 160 14.18 11.14 -5.34
N ARG A 161 15.04 11.85 -4.60
CA ARG A 161 16.11 12.64 -5.23
C ARG A 161 17.08 11.78 -6.06
N ARG A 162 17.30 10.52 -5.67
CA ARG A 162 18.18 9.56 -6.34
C ARG A 162 17.48 8.76 -7.44
N VAL A 163 16.17 8.59 -7.33
CA VAL A 163 15.31 7.84 -8.27
C VAL A 163 14.03 8.65 -8.53
N PRO A 164 14.11 9.76 -9.28
CA PRO A 164 13.01 10.73 -9.41
C PRO A 164 11.78 10.19 -10.15
N ASP A 165 11.95 9.16 -10.98
CA ASP A 165 10.86 8.51 -11.73
C ASP A 165 10.15 7.40 -10.93
N LEU A 166 10.58 7.13 -9.69
CA LEU A 166 9.96 6.13 -8.85
C LEU A 166 8.58 6.61 -8.37
N VAL A 167 7.55 5.87 -8.71
CA VAL A 167 6.20 6.10 -8.18
C VAL A 167 6.08 5.41 -6.82
N VAL A 168 5.87 6.19 -5.77
CA VAL A 168 5.71 5.68 -4.40
C VAL A 168 4.31 6.00 -3.89
N ILE A 169 3.68 5.03 -3.26
CA ILE A 169 2.51 5.20 -2.41
C ILE A 169 3.04 5.15 -0.98
N ALA A 170 3.25 6.32 -0.40
CA ALA A 170 3.76 6.49 0.96
C ALA A 170 2.63 6.22 1.96
N ALA A 171 2.64 5.03 2.55
CA ALA A 171 1.57 4.57 3.43
C ALA A 171 1.38 5.47 4.66
N HIS A 172 0.16 5.49 5.20
CA HIS A 172 -0.18 6.13 6.47
C HIS A 172 0.08 7.64 6.48
N PHE A 173 -0.39 8.35 5.44
CA PHE A 173 -0.10 9.78 5.23
C PHE A 173 1.40 10.07 5.19
N GLY A 174 2.19 9.09 4.73
CA GLY A 174 3.63 9.19 4.58
C GLY A 174 4.43 9.11 5.88
N GLY A 175 3.83 8.73 7.02
CA GLY A 175 4.58 8.74 8.29
C GLY A 175 3.84 8.23 9.50
N TRP A 176 3.55 6.93 9.59
CA TRP A 176 2.95 6.33 10.78
C TRP A 176 3.72 6.69 12.06
N ASN A 177 3.03 7.28 13.07
CA ASN A 177 3.65 7.84 14.28
C ASN A 177 4.76 8.90 14.05
N ALA A 178 4.90 9.40 12.81
CA ALA A 178 5.86 10.42 12.42
C ALA A 178 5.21 11.50 11.53
N TRP A 179 3.91 11.76 11.70
CA TRP A 179 3.13 12.68 10.86
C TRP A 179 3.64 14.14 10.88
N ASP A 180 4.25 14.59 11.99
CA ASP A 180 4.93 15.89 12.02
C ASP A 180 6.11 15.94 11.05
N GLN A 181 6.83 14.83 10.86
CA GLN A 181 7.89 14.74 9.86
C GLN A 181 7.31 14.73 8.45
N SER A 182 6.15 14.09 8.21
CA SER A 182 5.47 14.16 6.91
C SER A 182 5.11 15.60 6.55
N LEU A 183 4.64 16.39 7.50
CA LEU A 183 4.38 17.82 7.32
C LEU A 183 5.64 18.63 7.03
N ALA A 184 6.78 18.25 7.63
CA ALA A 184 8.07 18.93 7.44
C ALA A 184 8.78 18.57 6.12
N HIS A 185 8.43 17.41 5.53
CA HIS A 185 9.06 16.87 4.32
C HIS A 185 8.01 16.54 3.24
N PRO A 186 7.30 17.52 2.68
CA PRO A 186 6.37 17.28 1.57
C PRO A 186 7.13 16.71 0.36
N GLN A 187 6.55 15.70 -0.28
CA GLN A 187 7.19 14.95 -1.37
C GLN A 187 6.75 15.49 -2.74
N PRO A 188 7.51 15.22 -3.82
CA PRO A 188 7.15 15.61 -5.19
C PRO A 188 5.93 14.82 -5.72
N GLU A 189 5.42 15.20 -6.91
CA GLU A 189 4.19 14.65 -7.51
C GLU A 189 4.24 13.16 -7.84
N THR A 190 5.42 12.55 -7.91
CA THR A 190 5.58 11.10 -8.08
C THR A 190 5.24 10.30 -6.82
N VAL A 191 5.04 10.99 -5.70
CA VAL A 191 4.65 10.37 -4.42
C VAL A 191 3.16 10.59 -4.17
N PHE A 192 2.44 9.49 -4.08
CA PHE A 192 1.08 9.39 -3.57
C PHE A 192 1.11 9.05 -2.09
N TYR A 193 -0.02 9.20 -1.41
CA TYR A 193 -0.20 8.81 -0.01
C TYR A 193 -1.41 7.90 0.12
N ASP A 194 -1.46 7.05 1.13
CA ASP A 194 -2.71 6.40 1.49
C ASP A 194 -3.26 6.88 2.85
N THR A 195 -4.55 6.65 3.05
CA THR A 195 -5.26 7.09 4.26
C THR A 195 -5.22 6.09 5.40
N SER A 196 -4.57 4.95 5.20
CA SER A 196 -4.62 3.82 6.13
C SER A 196 -3.96 4.13 7.48
N SER A 197 -4.37 3.44 8.52
CA SER A 197 -3.76 3.44 9.86
C SER A 197 -3.46 4.83 10.45
N THR A 198 -4.14 5.87 10.01
CA THR A 198 -3.91 7.25 10.47
C THR A 198 -5.17 7.84 11.09
N THR A 199 -6.28 7.77 10.37
CA THR A 199 -7.54 8.39 10.79
C THR A 199 -8.06 7.95 12.16
N PRO A 200 -7.88 6.71 12.61
CA PRO A 200 -8.27 6.32 13.97
C PRO A 200 -7.26 6.72 15.05
N MET A 201 -6.07 7.20 14.66
CA MET A 201 -4.94 7.37 15.58
C MET A 201 -4.66 8.83 15.94
N ILE A 202 -5.07 9.80 15.10
CA ILE A 202 -4.79 11.21 15.30
C ILE A 202 -6.05 12.09 15.20
N PRO A 203 -6.06 13.29 15.81
CA PRO A 203 -7.20 14.18 15.79
C PRO A 203 -7.59 14.63 14.37
N TYR A 204 -8.88 14.94 14.18
CA TYR A 204 -9.45 15.45 12.94
C TYR A 204 -8.62 16.60 12.33
N ASP A 205 -8.29 17.63 13.12
CA ASP A 205 -7.56 18.81 12.65
C ASP A 205 -6.18 18.45 12.11
N MET A 206 -5.52 17.45 12.70
CA MET A 206 -4.21 16.99 12.23
C MET A 206 -4.35 16.26 10.89
N VAL A 207 -5.38 15.45 10.72
CA VAL A 207 -5.67 14.78 9.44
C VAL A 207 -5.96 15.82 8.33
N MET A 208 -6.79 16.81 8.61
CA MET A 208 -7.09 17.88 7.64
C MET A 208 -5.84 18.69 7.27
N ARG A 209 -4.98 19.01 8.24
CA ARG A 209 -3.71 19.66 7.99
C ARG A 209 -2.77 18.83 7.12
N LEU A 210 -2.73 17.51 7.33
CA LEU A 210 -1.96 16.57 6.48
C LEU A 210 -2.47 16.58 5.05
N PHE A 211 -3.79 16.46 4.84
CA PHE A 211 -4.37 16.57 3.50
C PHE A 211 -3.97 17.88 2.81
N GLU A 212 -4.16 19.01 3.48
CA GLU A 212 -3.85 20.32 2.93
C GLU A 212 -2.36 20.48 2.57
N THR A 213 -1.46 20.03 3.46
CA THR A 213 0.00 20.20 3.27
C THR A 213 0.56 19.24 2.21
N LEU A 214 0.07 17.99 2.18
CA LEU A 214 0.62 16.95 1.32
C LEU A 214 -0.02 16.92 -0.08
N GLY A 215 -1.07 17.72 -0.32
CA GLY A 215 -1.80 17.75 -1.58
C GLY A 215 -2.89 16.68 -1.65
N PRO A 216 -4.13 17.05 -1.29
CA PRO A 216 -5.22 16.08 -1.14
C PRO A 216 -5.56 15.31 -2.42
N GLU A 217 -5.24 15.86 -3.58
CA GLU A 217 -5.42 15.22 -4.89
C GLU A 217 -4.49 14.02 -5.14
N ARG A 218 -3.51 13.78 -4.26
CA ARG A 218 -2.55 12.67 -4.36
C ARG A 218 -2.86 11.51 -3.41
N PHE A 219 -3.98 11.60 -2.69
CA PHE A 219 -4.34 10.54 -1.75
C PHE A 219 -5.12 9.41 -2.42
N LEU A 220 -4.90 8.22 -1.92
CA LEU A 220 -5.61 6.98 -2.22
C LEU A 220 -6.27 6.50 -0.93
N PHE A 221 -7.49 6.01 -1.00
CA PHE A 221 -8.10 5.39 0.16
C PHE A 221 -7.43 4.04 0.43
N GLY A 222 -7.11 3.75 1.69
CA GLY A 222 -6.51 2.50 2.15
C GLY A 222 -6.99 2.13 3.54
N THR A 223 -7.14 0.83 3.82
CA THR A 223 -7.63 0.33 5.10
C THR A 223 -6.56 -0.21 6.02
N ASP A 224 -5.46 -0.74 5.47
CA ASP A 224 -4.46 -1.52 6.20
C ASP A 224 -5.05 -2.78 6.84
N PHE A 225 -6.04 -3.41 6.14
CA PHE A 225 -6.54 -4.71 6.57
C PHE A 225 -5.38 -5.71 6.75
N PRO A 226 -5.33 -6.51 7.81
CA PRO A 226 -6.34 -6.76 8.83
C PRO A 226 -6.17 -5.94 10.12
N MET A 227 -5.39 -4.85 10.11
CA MET A 227 -5.22 -4.01 11.29
C MET A 227 -6.54 -3.32 11.67
N TRP A 228 -7.27 -2.85 10.67
CA TRP A 228 -8.55 -2.15 10.84
C TRP A 228 -9.67 -2.79 10.04
N SER A 229 -10.91 -2.59 10.49
CA SER A 229 -12.09 -2.96 9.72
C SER A 229 -12.26 -2.04 8.51
N PRO A 230 -12.38 -2.56 7.27
CA PRO A 230 -12.68 -1.74 6.09
C PRO A 230 -13.92 -0.87 6.26
N SER A 231 -15.00 -1.40 6.83
CA SER A 231 -16.24 -0.64 7.09
C SER A 231 -16.01 0.53 8.04
N GLU A 232 -15.19 0.35 9.08
CA GLU A 232 -14.85 1.40 10.01
C GLU A 232 -13.98 2.48 9.37
N MET A 233 -13.00 2.08 8.55
CA MET A 233 -12.14 3.02 7.83
C MET A 233 -12.92 3.87 6.83
N VAL A 234 -13.85 3.27 6.09
CA VAL A 234 -14.77 4.01 5.21
C VAL A 234 -15.62 4.99 6.03
N ARG A 235 -16.23 4.53 7.13
CA ARG A 235 -17.05 5.38 7.99
C ARG A 235 -16.28 6.57 8.55
N GLN A 236 -15.04 6.39 8.96
CA GLN A 236 -14.18 7.45 9.47
C GLN A 236 -13.78 8.42 8.35
N PHE A 237 -13.37 7.90 7.19
CA PHE A 237 -13.00 8.74 6.06
C PHE A 237 -14.15 9.66 5.61
N MET A 238 -15.37 9.17 5.63
CA MET A 238 -16.57 9.94 5.25
C MET A 238 -16.87 11.14 6.17
N GLN A 239 -16.23 11.22 7.33
CA GLN A 239 -16.41 12.35 8.27
C GLN A 239 -15.58 13.59 7.91
N TYR A 240 -14.56 13.45 7.02
CA TYR A 240 -13.71 14.58 6.64
C TYR A 240 -14.40 15.48 5.63
N ASP A 241 -14.30 16.80 5.87
CA ASP A 241 -14.88 17.83 5.01
C ASP A 241 -13.99 18.11 3.79
N LEU A 242 -14.02 17.20 2.83
CA LEU A 242 -13.23 17.26 1.60
C LEU A 242 -14.02 17.74 0.38
N GLY A 243 -15.34 17.93 0.52
CA GLY A 243 -16.24 18.10 -0.62
C GLY A 243 -16.37 16.82 -1.46
N ASP A 244 -17.47 16.72 -2.23
CA ASP A 244 -17.81 15.46 -2.92
C ASP A 244 -16.82 15.09 -4.02
N SER A 245 -16.35 16.07 -4.81
CA SER A 245 -15.43 15.83 -5.92
C SER A 245 -14.09 15.26 -5.46
N LEU A 246 -13.49 15.86 -4.43
CA LEU A 246 -12.21 15.40 -3.89
C LEU A 246 -12.35 14.06 -3.16
N ARG A 247 -13.45 13.88 -2.42
CA ARG A 247 -13.78 12.61 -1.76
C ARG A 247 -13.86 11.46 -2.78
N GLU A 248 -14.59 11.67 -3.89
CA GLU A 248 -14.69 10.67 -4.96
C GLU A 248 -13.34 10.40 -5.62
N GLN A 249 -12.53 11.42 -5.81
CA GLN A 249 -11.17 11.29 -6.34
C GLN A 249 -10.29 10.42 -5.44
N ILE A 250 -10.28 10.64 -4.12
CA ILE A 250 -9.50 9.86 -3.16
C ILE A 250 -10.02 8.44 -3.04
N LEU A 251 -11.34 8.27 -2.93
CA LEU A 251 -11.95 6.95 -2.76
C LEU A 251 -11.79 6.05 -3.98
N TYR A 252 -11.70 6.61 -5.21
CA TYR A 252 -11.72 5.79 -6.41
C TYR A 252 -10.92 6.37 -7.58
N GLY A 253 -11.05 7.66 -7.87
CA GLY A 253 -10.50 8.25 -9.09
C GLY A 253 -8.99 8.12 -9.22
N ASN A 254 -8.25 8.39 -8.14
CA ASN A 254 -6.78 8.27 -8.11
C ASN A 254 -6.33 6.82 -8.29
N PHE A 255 -7.05 5.85 -7.72
CA PHE A 255 -6.78 4.43 -7.94
C PHE A 255 -6.91 4.06 -9.42
N MET A 256 -8.00 4.46 -10.07
CA MET A 256 -8.23 4.20 -11.49
C MET A 256 -7.14 4.83 -12.37
N LYS A 257 -6.77 6.07 -12.06
CA LYS A 257 -5.70 6.80 -12.76
C LYS A 257 -4.35 6.12 -12.59
N LEU A 258 -3.99 5.73 -11.36
CA LEU A 258 -2.71 5.07 -11.07
C LEU A 258 -2.51 3.78 -11.86
N PHE A 259 -3.57 2.99 -12.01
CA PHE A 259 -3.52 1.71 -12.72
C PHE A 259 -3.93 1.79 -14.19
N GLY A 260 -4.25 2.97 -14.71
CA GLY A 260 -4.71 3.14 -16.10
C GLY A 260 -6.01 2.36 -16.40
N LEU A 261 -6.91 2.27 -15.41
CA LEU A 261 -8.17 1.54 -15.54
C LEU A 261 -9.29 2.47 -16.02
N THR A 262 -10.28 1.88 -16.70
CA THR A 262 -11.53 2.56 -17.08
C THR A 262 -12.74 1.78 -16.57
N ASP A 263 -13.86 2.44 -16.31
CA ASP A 263 -15.09 1.79 -15.87
C ASP A 263 -15.68 0.80 -16.90
N ALA A 264 -15.29 0.91 -18.16
CA ALA A 264 -15.79 0.06 -19.26
C ALA A 264 -15.16 -1.36 -19.27
N GLN A 265 -14.11 -1.61 -18.49
CA GLN A 265 -13.44 -2.93 -18.46
C GLN A 265 -14.15 -3.97 -17.58
N ASN A 266 -15.28 -3.62 -16.97
CA ASN A 266 -16.05 -4.51 -16.08
C ASN A 266 -17.16 -5.30 -16.81
N GLY A 267 -17.26 -5.27 -18.15
CA GLY A 267 -18.39 -5.82 -18.88
C GLY A 267 -18.10 -6.84 -19.98
N ASN A 268 -16.85 -7.18 -20.28
CA ASN A 268 -16.50 -7.90 -21.51
C ASN A 268 -15.63 -9.15 -21.35
N GLU A 269 -15.72 -9.92 -20.27
CA GLU A 269 -15.10 -11.25 -20.21
C GLU A 269 -16.11 -12.42 -20.10
N GLU A 270 -17.43 -12.16 -20.24
CA GLU A 270 -18.42 -13.25 -20.32
C GLU A 270 -18.63 -13.83 -21.74
N GLU A 271 -17.92 -13.33 -22.75
CA GLU A 271 -18.03 -13.85 -24.14
C GLU A 271 -16.68 -14.07 -24.83
N ARG A 272 -15.77 -14.90 -24.25
CA ARG A 272 -14.74 -15.59 -25.08
C ARG A 272 -14.28 -16.89 -24.45
#